data_9069e5eb1c844d9556bc446e26f38bcc
#
_entry.id   9069e5eb1c844d9556bc446e26f38bcc
#
_cell.length_a   1.000
_cell.length_b   1.000
_cell.length_c   1.000
_cell.angle_alpha   90.00
_cell.angle_beta   90.00
_cell.angle_gamma   90.00
#
_symmetry.space_group_name_H-M   'P 1'
#
loop_
_entity.id
_entity.type
_entity.pdbx_description
1 polymer ?
#
loop_
_entity_poly.entity_id
_entity_poly.type
_entity_poly.pdbx_seq_one_letter_code
_entity_poly.pdbx_strand_id
1 'polypeptide(L)'
;MEKYVTKREKFAFAFAAMGSYMIAGFANVYLTIFFTDLLIVTPSFVFGLMLFARVWDMVNDPIMGIIVDKTNTKYGKMRPYVFIGAIAMFTFTILLFLPIYKAAPLTKMIYAAIMYICYGMAYTLVDVPAMGLMSVATPNSKEMADLLSFYVTIGSVAAVIPMGLIPLFVEIIPSKIWAYFAFAIFAGSLTAAAYLILFFKSKERCATQTASIKVRDMLKVVSKNKPMALTLLASMIAGTRYLIMPAAMYVATYVIRMGDLSAETVTLILSAIVGGGMFAGILLSPKLYAKFGYKRVYLTSAFVGAAFLGAGFFVGVYGNYYASLAFVAIGGLALGTYNVLPYPMVGDSLDYLEWKTGQRMEGVCFSLNSFVTKFNNAIGSIGIAIGLMAIGFKQPIESGVPLPQSEGTQRGIFALVTLIPAIGFLLSAIPIFFYDFCGEKKEQILAELAERRKACSVFKNNEEFDVCMEEAAEAKAEN
;
A
#
# COMPACT_ATOMS: atom_id res chain seq x y z
N MET A 1 -14.94 -16.25 24.82
CA MET A 1 -13.83 -15.28 24.81
C MET A 1 -14.39 -13.90 25.12
N GLU A 2 -13.84 -13.22 26.11
CA GLU A 2 -14.25 -11.87 26.45
C GLU A 2 -13.91 -10.92 25.30
N LYS A 3 -14.87 -10.06 24.95
CA LYS A 3 -14.67 -8.99 23.98
C LYS A 3 -14.35 -7.69 24.69
N TYR A 4 -13.18 -7.13 24.43
CA TYR A 4 -12.71 -5.90 25.05
C TYR A 4 -13.08 -4.66 24.22
N VAL A 5 -13.11 -4.78 22.89
CA VAL A 5 -13.43 -3.68 21.97
C VAL A 5 -14.92 -3.60 21.75
N THR A 6 -15.52 -2.46 22.07
CA THR A 6 -16.95 -2.21 21.83
C THR A 6 -17.25 -2.03 20.35
N LYS A 7 -18.51 -2.27 19.95
CA LYS A 7 -18.95 -1.99 18.56
C LYS A 7 -18.68 -0.53 18.16
N ARG A 8 -18.86 0.42 19.08
CA ARG A 8 -18.61 1.85 18.84
C ARG A 8 -17.15 2.16 18.58
N GLU A 9 -16.24 1.52 19.32
CA GLU A 9 -14.79 1.63 19.07
C GLU A 9 -14.42 1.03 17.73
N LYS A 10 -14.93 -0.18 17.41
CA LYS A 10 -14.68 -0.82 16.11
C LYS A 10 -15.11 0.06 14.94
N PHE A 11 -16.27 0.71 15.02
CA PHE A 11 -16.71 1.67 14.02
C PHE A 11 -15.86 2.94 13.99
N ALA A 12 -15.35 3.43 15.13
CA ALA A 12 -14.46 4.58 15.17
C ALA A 12 -13.14 4.29 14.44
N PHE A 13 -12.55 3.11 14.64
CA PHE A 13 -11.38 2.67 13.88
C PHE A 13 -11.67 2.56 12.38
N ALA A 14 -12.80 1.96 12.00
CA ALA A 14 -13.18 1.83 10.59
C ALA A 14 -13.40 3.19 9.93
N PHE A 15 -14.00 4.15 10.65
CA PHE A 15 -14.22 5.50 10.14
C PHE A 15 -12.92 6.27 9.99
N ALA A 16 -11.96 6.10 10.93
CA ALA A 16 -10.61 6.64 10.79
C ALA A 16 -9.87 6.05 9.59
N ALA A 17 -9.96 4.73 9.36
CA ALA A 17 -9.45 4.09 8.16
C ALA A 17 -10.06 4.68 6.89
N MET A 18 -11.38 4.88 6.86
CA MET A 18 -12.06 5.50 5.73
C MET A 18 -11.48 6.88 5.41
N GLY A 19 -11.26 7.73 6.42
CA GLY A 19 -10.67 9.05 6.22
C GLY A 19 -9.25 8.99 5.66
N SER A 20 -8.32 8.26 6.31
CA SER A 20 -6.92 8.22 5.91
C SER A 20 -6.70 7.58 4.55
N TYR A 21 -7.39 6.45 4.27
CA TYR A 21 -7.27 5.78 2.97
C TYR A 21 -7.91 6.57 1.83
N MET A 22 -9.00 7.32 2.10
CA MET A 22 -9.58 8.22 1.12
C MET A 22 -8.61 9.34 0.73
N ILE A 23 -7.95 9.99 1.69
CA ILE A 23 -6.93 11.01 1.38
C ILE A 23 -5.73 10.39 0.68
N ALA A 24 -5.25 9.22 1.12
CA ALA A 24 -4.17 8.51 0.45
C ALA A 24 -4.52 8.13 -0.98
N GLY A 25 -5.73 7.64 -1.23
CA GLY A 25 -6.25 7.35 -2.58
C GLY A 25 -6.29 8.60 -3.46
N PHE A 26 -6.75 9.73 -2.91
CA PHE A 26 -6.75 11.01 -3.60
C PHE A 26 -5.33 11.45 -3.99
N ALA A 27 -4.40 11.44 -3.05
CA ALA A 27 -3.01 11.80 -3.31
C ALA A 27 -2.35 10.84 -4.31
N ASN A 28 -2.55 9.53 -4.18
CA ASN A 28 -1.95 8.55 -5.08
C ASN A 28 -2.37 8.71 -6.54
N VAL A 29 -3.63 9.06 -6.80
CA VAL A 29 -4.14 9.17 -8.18
C VAL A 29 -3.94 10.57 -8.75
N TYR A 30 -4.21 11.60 -7.94
CA TYR A 30 -4.38 12.96 -8.48
C TYR A 30 -3.22 13.91 -8.14
N LEU A 31 -2.35 13.61 -7.16
CA LEU A 31 -1.31 14.55 -6.74
C LEU A 31 -0.25 14.80 -7.82
N THR A 32 0.19 13.75 -8.51
CA THR A 32 1.21 13.91 -9.55
C THR A 32 0.70 14.79 -10.67
N ILE A 33 -0.52 14.55 -11.18
CA ILE A 33 -1.11 15.37 -12.24
C ILE A 33 -1.48 16.77 -11.72
N PHE A 34 -1.83 16.93 -10.44
CA PHE A 34 -2.02 18.23 -9.82
C PHE A 34 -0.74 19.06 -9.87
N PHE A 35 0.41 18.46 -9.57
CA PHE A 35 1.70 19.16 -9.65
C PHE A 35 2.12 19.42 -11.09
N THR A 36 2.04 18.43 -11.99
CA THR A 36 2.55 18.56 -13.37
C THR A 36 1.65 19.39 -14.27
N ASP A 37 0.33 19.22 -14.19
CA ASP A 37 -0.62 19.76 -15.16
C ASP A 37 -1.40 20.97 -14.64
N LEU A 38 -1.66 21.04 -13.33
CA LEU A 38 -2.42 22.14 -12.73
C LEU A 38 -1.51 23.22 -12.13
N LEU A 39 -0.45 22.83 -11.42
CA LEU A 39 0.57 23.78 -10.93
C LEU A 39 1.69 24.03 -11.93
N ILE A 40 1.84 23.18 -12.96
CA ILE A 40 2.91 23.28 -13.98
C ILE A 40 4.29 23.21 -13.33
N VAL A 41 4.48 22.23 -12.44
CA VAL A 41 5.77 21.90 -11.83
C VAL A 41 6.47 20.83 -12.66
N THR A 42 7.77 20.98 -12.94
CA THR A 42 8.50 20.05 -13.83
C THR A 42 8.48 18.60 -13.29
N PRO A 43 8.30 17.58 -14.13
CA PRO A 43 8.31 16.18 -13.71
C PRO A 43 9.60 15.77 -13.00
N SER A 44 10.75 16.33 -13.40
CA SER A 44 12.04 16.09 -12.75
C SER A 44 12.07 16.58 -11.30
N PHE A 45 11.46 17.74 -11.01
CA PHE A 45 11.34 18.23 -9.63
C PHE A 45 10.35 17.36 -8.83
N VAL A 46 9.21 17.01 -9.43
CA VAL A 46 8.20 16.12 -8.80
C VAL A 46 8.84 14.78 -8.45
N PHE A 47 9.66 14.20 -9.35
CA PHE A 47 10.43 13.00 -9.07
C PHE A 47 11.37 13.17 -7.87
N GLY A 48 12.19 14.20 -7.87
CA GLY A 48 13.11 14.49 -6.76
C GLY A 48 12.39 14.68 -5.43
N LEU A 49 11.27 15.40 -5.45
CA LEU A 49 10.43 15.64 -4.28
C LEU A 49 9.82 14.34 -3.74
N MET A 50 9.25 13.51 -4.62
CA MET A 50 8.65 12.23 -4.21
C MET A 50 9.69 11.24 -3.69
N LEU A 51 10.88 11.20 -4.31
CA LEU A 51 11.99 10.38 -3.84
C LEU A 51 12.46 10.84 -2.44
N PHE A 52 12.68 12.14 -2.27
CA PHE A 52 13.06 12.71 -0.96
C PHE A 52 12.01 12.40 0.11
N ALA A 53 10.73 12.60 -0.19
CA ALA A 53 9.65 12.33 0.76
C ALA A 53 9.62 10.85 1.19
N ARG A 54 9.88 9.90 0.28
CA ARG A 54 9.93 8.48 0.64
C ARG A 54 11.12 8.12 1.54
N VAL A 55 12.29 8.74 1.29
CA VAL A 55 13.43 8.59 2.20
C VAL A 55 13.11 9.23 3.55
N TRP A 56 12.44 10.37 3.55
CA TRP A 56 12.00 11.06 4.77
C TRP A 56 11.00 10.19 5.58
N ASP A 57 10.01 9.58 4.93
CA ASP A 57 9.03 8.69 5.58
C ASP A 57 9.73 7.52 6.29
N MET A 58 10.79 6.94 5.69
CA MET A 58 11.57 5.84 6.29
C MET A 58 12.26 6.27 7.60
N VAL A 59 12.61 7.54 7.74
CA VAL A 59 13.24 8.11 8.94
C VAL A 59 12.18 8.61 9.92
N ASN A 60 11.13 9.23 9.42
CA ASN A 60 10.09 9.88 10.22
C ASN A 60 9.23 8.86 10.98
N ASP A 61 8.89 7.71 10.38
CA ASP A 61 8.06 6.69 11.04
C ASP A 61 8.70 6.11 12.31
N PRO A 62 9.98 5.68 12.32
CA PRO A 62 10.67 5.27 13.56
C PRO A 62 10.79 6.39 14.60
N ILE A 63 11.06 7.63 14.16
CA ILE A 63 11.13 8.79 15.07
C ILE A 63 9.78 8.98 15.76
N MET A 64 8.68 8.92 14.99
CA MET A 64 7.34 9.05 15.55
C MET A 64 7.03 7.91 16.54
N GLY A 65 7.43 6.68 16.24
CA GLY A 65 7.31 5.56 17.17
C GLY A 65 8.02 5.83 18.49
N ILE A 66 9.26 6.32 18.46
CA ILE A 66 10.04 6.67 19.67
C ILE A 66 9.36 7.81 20.44
N ILE A 67 8.83 8.82 19.76
CA ILE A 67 8.14 9.94 20.40
C ILE A 67 6.90 9.44 21.15
N VAL A 68 6.08 8.61 20.51
CA VAL A 68 4.88 8.00 21.09
C VAL A 68 5.24 7.15 22.30
N ASP A 69 6.27 6.30 22.19
CA ASP A 69 6.69 5.41 23.30
C ASP A 69 7.17 6.18 24.55
N LYS A 70 7.81 7.33 24.35
CA LYS A 70 8.27 8.20 25.45
C LYS A 70 7.15 9.06 26.03
N THR A 71 6.00 9.12 25.39
CA THR A 71 4.89 9.96 25.83
C THR A 71 4.12 9.28 26.94
N ASN A 72 3.84 10.04 28.01
CA ASN A 72 2.97 9.61 29.10
C ASN A 72 2.03 10.75 29.48
N THR A 73 0.78 10.68 29.01
CA THR A 73 -0.23 11.71 29.30
C THR A 73 -1.46 11.11 29.98
N LYS A 74 -2.28 11.97 30.58
CA LYS A 74 -3.57 11.58 31.17
C LYS A 74 -4.56 10.97 30.14
N TYR A 75 -4.33 11.17 28.85
CA TYR A 75 -5.15 10.62 27.77
C TYR A 75 -4.59 9.33 27.17
N GLY A 76 -3.42 8.88 27.63
CA GLY A 76 -2.68 7.74 27.10
C GLY A 76 -1.44 8.17 26.30
N LYS A 77 -0.80 7.22 25.61
CA LYS A 77 0.41 7.43 24.80
C LYS A 77 0.08 7.77 23.35
N MET A 78 -0.89 7.09 22.75
CA MET A 78 -1.24 7.18 21.32
C MET A 78 -2.28 8.26 21.03
N ARG A 79 -3.31 8.36 21.87
CA ARG A 79 -4.48 9.23 21.65
C ARG A 79 -4.15 10.71 21.47
N PRO A 80 -3.21 11.35 22.22
CA PRO A 80 -2.87 12.75 21.99
C PRO A 80 -2.41 13.03 20.57
N TYR A 81 -1.64 12.10 19.98
CA TYR A 81 -1.14 12.23 18.61
C TYR A 81 -2.24 12.05 17.57
N VAL A 82 -3.21 11.16 17.83
CA VAL A 82 -4.42 11.03 17.00
C VAL A 82 -5.18 12.37 16.94
N PHE A 83 -5.29 13.09 18.06
CA PHE A 83 -5.94 14.39 18.12
C PHE A 83 -5.17 15.48 17.36
N ILE A 84 -3.88 15.63 17.65
CA ILE A 84 -3.02 16.62 16.98
C ILE A 84 -2.92 16.32 15.49
N GLY A 85 -2.77 15.04 15.15
CA GLY A 85 -2.69 14.57 13.77
C GLY A 85 -3.98 14.77 12.98
N ALA A 86 -5.16 14.70 13.61
CA ALA A 86 -6.42 15.03 12.96
C ALA A 86 -6.44 16.47 12.44
N ILE A 87 -5.98 17.42 13.26
CA ILE A 87 -5.89 18.85 12.90
C ILE A 87 -4.80 19.05 11.82
N ALA A 88 -3.64 18.41 11.99
CA ALA A 88 -2.54 18.51 11.03
C ALA A 88 -2.94 17.95 9.66
N MET A 89 -3.60 16.78 9.60
CA MET A 89 -4.10 16.20 8.35
C MET A 89 -5.10 17.10 7.64
N PHE A 90 -6.05 17.68 8.37
CA PHE A 90 -6.97 18.67 7.81
C PHE A 90 -6.21 19.83 7.17
N THR A 91 -5.34 20.46 7.95
CA THR A 91 -4.61 21.66 7.53
C THR A 91 -3.71 21.38 6.32
N PHE A 92 -2.86 20.36 6.40
CA PHE A 92 -1.86 20.10 5.35
C PHE A 92 -2.48 19.43 4.11
N THR A 93 -3.60 18.72 4.21
CA THR A 93 -4.33 18.26 3.03
C THR A 93 -4.89 19.44 2.24
N ILE A 94 -5.49 20.43 2.89
CA ILE A 94 -6.02 21.63 2.22
C ILE A 94 -4.90 22.46 1.63
N LEU A 95 -3.83 22.69 2.38
CA LEU A 95 -2.69 23.45 1.89
C LEU A 95 -1.96 22.77 0.72
N LEU A 96 -1.87 21.44 0.72
CA LEU A 96 -1.24 20.70 -0.38
C LEU A 96 -1.91 20.92 -1.73
N PHE A 97 -3.22 21.03 -1.75
CA PHE A 97 -4.03 21.25 -2.96
C PHE A 97 -4.46 22.72 -3.17
N LEU A 98 -3.81 23.68 -2.49
CA LEU A 98 -4.11 25.09 -2.67
C LEU A 98 -3.81 25.55 -4.11
N PRO A 99 -4.72 26.30 -4.78
CA PRO A 99 -4.60 26.69 -6.18
C PRO A 99 -3.66 27.87 -6.39
N ILE A 100 -2.34 27.66 -6.20
CA ILE A 100 -1.28 28.68 -6.37
C ILE A 100 -0.72 28.76 -7.81
N TYR A 101 -1.49 28.34 -8.81
CA TYR A 101 -1.03 28.24 -10.21
C TYR A 101 -0.51 29.57 -10.82
N LYS A 102 -0.97 30.72 -10.29
CA LYS A 102 -0.52 32.07 -10.71
C LYS A 102 0.82 32.50 -10.10
N ALA A 103 1.33 31.77 -9.12
CA ALA A 103 2.61 32.12 -8.48
C ALA A 103 3.81 31.87 -9.41
N ALA A 104 4.94 32.52 -9.10
CA ALA A 104 6.19 32.30 -9.83
C ALA A 104 6.62 30.82 -9.79
N PRO A 105 7.28 30.28 -10.84
CA PRO A 105 7.65 28.87 -10.90
C PRO A 105 8.42 28.39 -9.66
N LEU A 106 9.42 29.13 -9.22
CA LEU A 106 10.20 28.79 -8.02
C LEU A 106 9.34 28.75 -6.75
N THR A 107 8.41 29.70 -6.59
CA THR A 107 7.49 29.74 -5.45
C THR A 107 6.59 28.50 -5.42
N LYS A 108 6.09 28.07 -6.58
CA LYS A 108 5.27 26.83 -6.69
C LYS A 108 6.07 25.59 -6.31
N MET A 109 7.33 25.49 -6.75
CA MET A 109 8.22 24.36 -6.42
C MET A 109 8.53 24.30 -4.93
N ILE A 110 8.93 25.43 -4.32
CA ILE A 110 9.22 25.50 -2.88
C ILE A 110 7.97 25.18 -2.06
N TYR A 111 6.83 25.76 -2.43
CA TYR A 111 5.56 25.52 -1.76
C TYR A 111 5.15 24.04 -1.83
N ALA A 112 5.18 23.45 -3.04
CA ALA A 112 4.85 22.03 -3.24
C ALA A 112 5.74 21.12 -2.38
N ALA A 113 7.06 21.43 -2.30
CA ALA A 113 8.00 20.68 -1.49
C ALA A 113 7.65 20.74 0.00
N ILE A 114 7.47 21.93 0.54
CA ILE A 114 7.15 22.12 1.97
C ILE A 114 5.83 21.49 2.32
N MET A 115 4.78 21.74 1.52
CA MET A 115 3.45 21.20 1.82
C MET A 115 3.36 19.68 1.68
N TYR A 116 4.08 19.08 0.71
CA TYR A 116 4.09 17.63 0.56
C TYR A 116 4.83 16.92 1.72
N ILE A 117 5.94 17.49 2.18
CA ILE A 117 6.67 16.97 3.35
C ILE A 117 5.80 17.10 4.62
N CYS A 118 5.20 18.28 4.85
CA CYS A 118 4.31 18.51 5.99
C CYS A 118 3.09 17.56 5.96
N TYR A 119 2.52 17.32 4.78
CA TYR A 119 1.45 16.35 4.59
C TYR A 119 1.90 14.92 4.96
N GLY A 120 3.08 14.48 4.52
CA GLY A 120 3.65 13.18 4.89
C GLY A 120 3.86 13.06 6.40
N MET A 121 4.41 14.10 7.04
CA MET A 121 4.55 14.13 8.51
C MET A 121 3.20 14.07 9.23
N ALA A 122 2.18 14.81 8.75
CA ALA A 122 0.84 14.76 9.30
C ALA A 122 0.20 13.37 9.13
N TYR A 123 0.45 12.70 7.99
CA TYR A 123 -0.01 11.34 7.75
C TYR A 123 0.61 10.36 8.74
N THR A 124 1.93 10.39 8.94
CA THR A 124 2.63 9.58 9.95
C THR A 124 2.11 9.84 11.37
N LEU A 125 1.78 11.10 11.67
CA LEU A 125 1.27 11.53 12.99
C LEU A 125 -0.10 10.92 13.33
N VAL A 126 -0.89 10.51 12.35
CA VAL A 126 -2.16 9.79 12.57
C VAL A 126 -2.03 8.29 12.36
N ASP A 127 -1.29 7.84 11.35
CA ASP A 127 -1.23 6.44 10.95
C ASP A 127 -0.51 5.57 12.00
N VAL A 128 0.69 5.97 12.42
CA VAL A 128 1.49 5.23 13.42
C VAL A 128 0.75 5.09 14.75
N PRO A 129 0.23 6.18 15.36
CA PRO A 129 -0.53 6.04 16.60
C PRO A 129 -1.86 5.30 16.44
N ALA A 130 -2.56 5.41 15.31
CA ALA A 130 -3.80 4.68 15.09
C ALA A 130 -3.58 3.16 15.01
N MET A 131 -2.51 2.74 14.31
CA MET A 131 -2.09 1.32 14.28
C MET A 131 -1.66 0.84 15.67
N GLY A 132 -0.86 1.63 16.39
CA GLY A 132 -0.46 1.33 17.76
C GLY A 132 -1.65 1.26 18.73
N LEU A 133 -2.65 2.13 18.56
CA LEU A 133 -3.85 2.15 19.37
C LEU A 133 -4.68 0.87 19.26
N MET A 134 -4.69 0.22 18.07
CA MET A 134 -5.34 -1.07 17.88
C MET A 134 -4.68 -2.17 18.73
N SER A 135 -3.35 -2.17 18.83
CA SER A 135 -2.61 -3.17 19.62
C SER A 135 -2.81 -3.03 21.13
N VAL A 136 -3.04 -1.80 21.61
CA VAL A 136 -3.28 -1.54 23.06
C VAL A 136 -4.77 -1.49 23.43
N ALA A 137 -5.68 -1.55 22.45
CA ALA A 137 -7.11 -1.56 22.67
C ALA A 137 -7.63 -2.89 23.25
N THR A 138 -6.95 -4.00 22.95
CA THR A 138 -7.35 -5.34 23.39
C THR A 138 -6.12 -6.23 23.66
N PRO A 139 -6.12 -7.02 24.76
CA PRO A 139 -5.10 -8.04 25.01
C PRO A 139 -5.32 -9.31 24.18
N ASN A 140 -6.46 -9.44 23.46
CA ASN A 140 -6.81 -10.61 22.69
C ASN A 140 -6.30 -10.48 21.25
N SER A 141 -5.26 -11.25 20.90
CA SER A 141 -4.64 -11.24 19.56
C SER A 141 -5.63 -11.53 18.41
N LYS A 142 -6.64 -12.38 18.65
CA LYS A 142 -7.66 -12.67 17.65
C LYS A 142 -8.59 -11.48 17.41
N GLU A 143 -9.01 -10.80 18.48
CA GLU A 143 -9.82 -9.59 18.39
C GLU A 143 -9.05 -8.44 17.74
N MET A 144 -7.74 -8.32 18.02
CA MET A 144 -6.85 -7.37 17.35
C MET A 144 -6.75 -7.65 15.85
N ALA A 145 -6.56 -8.93 15.45
CA ALA A 145 -6.49 -9.32 14.05
C ALA A 145 -7.82 -9.03 13.31
N ASP A 146 -8.96 -9.29 13.95
CA ASP A 146 -10.29 -8.98 13.41
C ASP A 146 -10.49 -7.45 13.25
N LEU A 147 -10.00 -6.67 14.21
CA LEU A 147 -10.06 -5.21 14.18
C LEU A 147 -9.20 -4.66 13.03
N LEU A 148 -7.96 -5.15 12.90
CA LEU A 148 -7.04 -4.75 11.83
C LEU A 148 -7.59 -5.13 10.46
N SER A 149 -8.13 -6.36 10.31
CA SER A 149 -8.74 -6.81 9.05
C SER A 149 -9.92 -5.93 8.66
N PHE A 150 -10.75 -5.55 9.62
CA PHE A 150 -11.88 -4.65 9.39
C PHE A 150 -11.43 -3.24 9.01
N TYR A 151 -10.41 -2.70 9.70
CA TYR A 151 -9.76 -1.42 9.40
C TYR A 151 -9.25 -1.38 7.96
N VAL A 152 -8.44 -2.37 7.55
CA VAL A 152 -7.86 -2.45 6.21
C VAL A 152 -8.94 -2.64 5.14
N THR A 153 -9.97 -3.45 5.41
CA THR A 153 -11.06 -3.68 4.45
C THR A 153 -11.84 -2.40 4.16
N ILE A 154 -12.28 -1.68 5.20
CA ILE A 154 -12.98 -0.40 5.04
C ILE A 154 -12.08 0.64 4.39
N GLY A 155 -10.81 0.71 4.79
CA GLY A 155 -9.83 1.60 4.20
C GLY A 155 -9.64 1.34 2.70
N SER A 156 -9.50 0.07 2.30
CA SER A 156 -9.31 -0.29 0.89
C SER A 156 -10.49 0.13 0.01
N VAL A 157 -11.72 -0.02 0.51
CA VAL A 157 -12.92 0.50 -0.18
C VAL A 157 -12.89 2.03 -0.26
N ALA A 158 -12.50 2.68 0.83
CA ALA A 158 -12.45 4.15 0.90
C ALA A 158 -11.39 4.77 -0.02
N ALA A 159 -10.30 4.06 -0.29
CA ALA A 159 -9.25 4.52 -1.20
C ALA A 159 -9.75 4.78 -2.64
N VAL A 160 -10.86 4.14 -3.04
CA VAL A 160 -11.46 4.31 -4.37
C VAL A 160 -12.48 5.45 -4.41
N ILE A 161 -12.98 5.91 -3.26
CA ILE A 161 -14.00 6.99 -3.18
C ILE A 161 -13.60 8.26 -3.96
N PRO A 162 -12.35 8.76 -3.90
CA PRO A 162 -11.95 9.93 -4.67
C PRO A 162 -12.18 9.80 -6.18
N MET A 163 -11.96 8.60 -6.74
CA MET A 163 -12.17 8.36 -8.17
C MET A 163 -13.63 8.52 -8.56
N GLY A 164 -14.57 8.17 -7.66
CA GLY A 164 -16.00 8.34 -7.90
C GLY A 164 -16.51 9.76 -7.66
N LEU A 165 -15.95 10.47 -6.68
CA LEU A 165 -16.44 11.79 -6.28
C LEU A 165 -15.80 12.94 -7.05
N ILE A 166 -14.51 12.87 -7.42
CA ILE A 166 -13.82 13.96 -8.11
C ILE A 166 -14.47 14.32 -9.44
N PRO A 167 -14.94 13.39 -10.30
CA PRO A 167 -15.68 13.72 -11.48
C PRO A 167 -16.89 14.64 -11.20
N LEU A 168 -17.64 14.37 -10.12
CA LEU A 168 -18.78 15.19 -9.70
C LEU A 168 -18.34 16.61 -9.29
N PHE A 169 -17.22 16.73 -8.57
CA PHE A 169 -16.68 18.05 -8.21
C PHE A 169 -16.22 18.84 -9.45
N VAL A 170 -15.62 18.17 -10.44
CA VAL A 170 -15.20 18.80 -11.70
C VAL A 170 -16.39 19.20 -12.57
N GLU A 171 -17.51 18.48 -12.52
CA GLU A 171 -18.74 18.83 -13.22
C GLU A 171 -19.41 20.06 -12.61
N ILE A 172 -19.44 20.15 -11.26
CA ILE A 172 -20.06 21.26 -10.54
C ILE A 172 -19.18 22.50 -10.57
N ILE A 173 -17.86 22.34 -10.47
CA ILE A 173 -16.88 23.44 -10.40
C ILE A 173 -16.11 23.51 -11.71
N PRO A 174 -16.33 24.50 -12.59
CA PRO A 174 -15.73 24.56 -13.93
C PRO A 174 -14.22 24.54 -13.98
N SER A 175 -13.56 25.01 -12.91
CA SER A 175 -12.09 25.00 -12.81
C SER A 175 -11.60 23.76 -12.08
N LYS A 176 -10.88 22.88 -12.78
CA LYS A 176 -10.33 21.62 -12.21
C LYS A 176 -9.49 21.83 -10.95
N ILE A 177 -8.65 22.86 -10.93
CA ILE A 177 -7.80 23.14 -9.78
C ILE A 177 -8.63 23.50 -8.54
N TRP A 178 -9.72 24.25 -8.72
CA TRP A 178 -10.66 24.58 -7.63
C TRP A 178 -11.52 23.38 -7.23
N ALA A 179 -11.87 22.50 -8.18
CA ALA A 179 -12.58 21.26 -7.88
C ALA A 179 -11.72 20.32 -7.00
N TYR A 180 -10.44 20.20 -7.30
CA TYR A 180 -9.49 19.39 -6.47
C TYR A 180 -9.29 20.02 -5.09
N PHE A 181 -9.21 21.34 -5.02
CA PHE A 181 -9.13 22.05 -3.75
C PHE A 181 -10.40 21.86 -2.89
N ALA A 182 -11.57 21.97 -3.49
CA ALA A 182 -12.85 21.72 -2.80
C ALA A 182 -12.96 20.27 -2.29
N PHE A 183 -12.51 19.31 -3.10
CA PHE A 183 -12.43 17.92 -2.65
C PHE A 183 -11.44 17.73 -1.51
N ALA A 184 -10.28 18.41 -1.54
CA ALA A 184 -9.31 18.37 -0.44
C ALA A 184 -9.91 18.90 0.89
N ILE A 185 -10.72 19.96 0.83
CA ILE A 185 -11.46 20.46 2.01
C ILE A 185 -12.47 19.41 2.50
N PHE A 186 -13.25 18.82 1.61
CA PHE A 186 -14.22 17.78 1.96
C PHE A 186 -13.53 16.57 2.60
N ALA A 187 -12.51 16.00 1.92
CA ALA A 187 -11.79 14.83 2.39
C ALA A 187 -11.02 15.10 3.69
N GLY A 188 -10.37 16.26 3.79
CA GLY A 188 -9.67 16.70 5.00
C GLY A 188 -10.61 16.85 6.19
N SER A 189 -11.79 17.47 6.00
CA SER A 189 -12.80 17.64 7.04
C SER A 189 -13.34 16.29 7.53
N LEU A 190 -13.66 15.39 6.60
CA LEU A 190 -14.15 14.05 6.93
C LEU A 190 -13.10 13.23 7.71
N THR A 191 -11.85 13.32 7.28
CA THR A 191 -10.72 12.64 7.96
C THR A 191 -10.49 13.19 9.36
N ALA A 192 -10.49 14.51 9.51
CA ALA A 192 -10.35 15.13 10.83
C ALA A 192 -11.49 14.71 11.76
N ALA A 193 -12.73 14.75 11.30
CA ALA A 193 -13.88 14.29 12.07
C ALA A 193 -13.74 12.81 12.47
N ALA A 194 -13.28 11.96 11.56
CA ALA A 194 -13.09 10.54 11.80
C ALA A 194 -12.03 10.26 12.89
N TYR A 195 -10.89 10.95 12.83
CA TYR A 195 -9.83 10.80 13.85
C TYR A 195 -10.20 11.45 15.18
N LEU A 196 -10.96 12.55 15.19
CA LEU A 196 -11.53 13.10 16.41
C LEU A 196 -12.52 12.12 17.08
N ILE A 197 -13.37 11.47 16.30
CA ILE A 197 -14.26 10.40 16.81
C ILE A 197 -13.43 9.25 17.38
N LEU A 198 -12.35 8.83 16.70
CA LEU A 198 -11.44 7.81 17.21
C LEU A 198 -10.82 8.24 18.54
N PHE A 199 -10.32 9.47 18.66
CA PHE A 199 -9.78 10.02 19.89
C PHE A 199 -10.77 9.93 21.07
N PHE A 200 -12.02 10.33 20.85
CA PHE A 200 -13.03 10.34 21.92
C PHE A 200 -13.57 8.94 22.28
N LYS A 201 -13.62 8.02 21.34
CA LYS A 201 -14.25 6.71 21.52
C LYS A 201 -13.28 5.60 21.89
N SER A 202 -11.99 5.68 21.50
CA SER A 202 -11.00 4.66 21.79
C SER A 202 -10.47 4.73 23.21
N LYS A 203 -10.02 3.59 23.73
CA LYS A 203 -9.39 3.46 25.04
C LYS A 203 -8.11 2.63 24.95
N GLU A 204 -7.05 3.06 25.59
CA GLU A 204 -5.83 2.30 25.77
C GLU A 204 -6.00 1.41 27.01
N ARG A 205 -6.04 0.08 26.83
CA ARG A 205 -6.29 -0.90 27.91
C ARG A 205 -5.05 -1.68 28.32
N CYS A 206 -4.11 -1.83 27.38
CA CYS A 206 -2.90 -2.63 27.59
C CYS A 206 -1.65 -1.75 27.60
N ALA A 207 -0.66 -2.09 28.41
CA ALA A 207 0.66 -1.48 28.32
C ALA A 207 1.36 -1.95 27.03
N THR A 208 1.95 -1.03 26.29
CA THR A 208 2.70 -1.36 25.08
C THR A 208 4.01 -2.04 25.49
N GLN A 209 4.17 -3.33 25.19
CA GLN A 209 5.48 -3.97 25.11
C GLN A 209 5.99 -3.79 23.69
N THR A 210 6.55 -2.65 23.40
CA THR A 210 7.27 -2.43 22.13
C THR A 210 8.69 -2.94 22.30
N ALA A 211 8.92 -4.19 21.92
CA ALA A 211 10.28 -4.63 21.64
C ALA A 211 10.77 -3.82 20.44
N SER A 212 11.71 -2.90 20.64
CA SER A 212 12.37 -2.18 19.56
C SER A 212 13.21 -3.18 18.75
N ILE A 213 12.62 -3.69 17.68
CA ILE A 213 13.29 -4.65 16.80
C ILE A 213 14.38 -3.89 16.03
N LYS A 214 15.64 -4.26 16.24
CA LYS A 214 16.77 -3.66 15.54
C LYS A 214 16.76 -4.10 14.07
N VAL A 215 17.03 -3.19 13.14
CA VAL A 215 17.15 -3.50 11.70
C VAL A 215 18.12 -4.66 11.43
N ARG A 216 19.17 -4.78 12.24
CA ARG A 216 20.12 -5.92 12.16
C ARG A 216 19.44 -7.27 12.40
N ASP A 217 18.47 -7.35 13.30
CA ASP A 217 17.77 -8.59 13.61
C ASP A 217 16.77 -8.93 12.49
N MET A 218 16.17 -7.95 11.85
CA MET A 218 15.36 -8.13 10.65
C MET A 218 16.17 -8.75 9.51
N LEU A 219 17.37 -8.25 9.24
CA LEU A 219 18.26 -8.80 8.20
C LEU A 219 18.71 -10.22 8.52
N LYS A 220 19.00 -10.55 9.79
CA LYS A 220 19.31 -11.92 10.22
C LYS A 220 18.16 -12.89 10.00
N VAL A 221 16.92 -12.45 10.27
CA VAL A 221 15.72 -13.27 10.03
C VAL A 221 15.56 -13.57 8.55
N VAL A 222 15.71 -12.57 7.68
CA VAL A 222 15.63 -12.75 6.22
C VAL A 222 16.70 -13.73 5.73
N SER A 223 17.95 -13.61 6.21
CA SER A 223 19.05 -14.49 5.80
C SER A 223 18.86 -15.96 6.21
N LYS A 224 18.19 -16.21 7.34
CA LYS A 224 17.88 -17.56 7.82
C LYS A 224 16.56 -18.12 7.25
N ASN A 225 15.67 -17.27 6.72
CA ASN A 225 14.35 -17.64 6.22
C ASN A 225 14.25 -17.49 4.70
N LYS A 226 14.75 -18.48 3.95
CA LYS A 226 14.73 -18.49 2.49
C LYS A 226 13.34 -18.32 1.88
N PRO A 227 12.27 -19.03 2.32
CA PRO A 227 10.92 -18.83 1.79
C PRO A 227 10.44 -17.38 1.92
N MET A 228 10.69 -16.74 3.06
CA MET A 228 10.34 -15.36 3.29
C MET A 228 11.12 -14.41 2.39
N ALA A 229 12.44 -14.58 2.31
CA ALA A 229 13.30 -13.75 1.46
C ALA A 229 12.82 -13.76 0.00
N LEU A 230 12.49 -14.94 -0.54
CA LEU A 230 11.99 -15.11 -1.90
C LEU A 230 10.61 -14.46 -2.10
N THR A 231 9.71 -14.60 -1.12
CA THR A 231 8.37 -13.98 -1.15
C THR A 231 8.47 -12.45 -1.14
N LEU A 232 9.29 -11.89 -0.26
CA LEU A 232 9.49 -10.44 -0.16
C LEU A 232 10.14 -9.88 -1.44
N LEU A 233 11.17 -10.54 -1.95
CA LEU A 233 11.83 -10.14 -3.20
C LEU A 233 10.85 -10.17 -4.39
N ALA A 234 10.08 -11.24 -4.52
CA ALA A 234 9.05 -11.34 -5.55
C ALA A 234 8.00 -10.23 -5.42
N SER A 235 7.55 -9.91 -4.20
CA SER A 235 6.62 -8.81 -3.94
C SER A 235 7.21 -7.45 -4.29
N MET A 236 8.49 -7.20 -4.03
CA MET A 236 9.18 -5.96 -4.39
C MET A 236 9.25 -5.79 -5.92
N ILE A 237 9.62 -6.84 -6.66
CA ILE A 237 9.68 -6.80 -8.14
C ILE A 237 8.30 -6.58 -8.73
N ALA A 238 7.27 -7.25 -8.19
CA ALA A 238 5.88 -7.04 -8.59
C ALA A 238 5.34 -5.65 -8.21
N GLY A 239 6.09 -4.83 -7.48
CA GLY A 239 5.75 -3.46 -7.09
C GLY A 239 5.46 -2.52 -8.26
N THR A 240 5.95 -2.83 -9.46
CA THR A 240 5.61 -2.08 -10.69
C THR A 240 4.11 -1.97 -10.97
N ARG A 241 3.27 -2.87 -10.42
CA ARG A 241 1.81 -2.78 -10.49
C ARG A 241 1.23 -1.53 -9.82
N TYR A 242 1.96 -0.94 -8.88
CA TYR A 242 1.52 0.29 -8.20
C TYR A 242 1.58 1.53 -9.10
N LEU A 243 2.21 1.43 -10.31
CA LEU A 243 2.15 2.46 -11.34
C LEU A 243 0.76 2.61 -11.96
N ILE A 244 -0.05 1.55 -11.98
CA ILE A 244 -1.33 1.51 -12.71
C ILE A 244 -2.27 2.63 -12.26
N MET A 245 -2.46 2.82 -10.96
CA MET A 245 -3.40 3.80 -10.43
C MET A 245 -2.99 5.27 -10.73
N PRO A 246 -1.77 5.74 -10.42
CA PRO A 246 -1.38 7.10 -10.75
C PRO A 246 -1.24 7.33 -12.26
N ALA A 247 -0.88 6.31 -13.05
CA ALA A 247 -0.80 6.41 -14.49
C ALA A 247 -2.17 6.42 -15.18
N ALA A 248 -3.22 5.85 -14.57
CA ALA A 248 -4.57 5.81 -15.14
C ALA A 248 -5.10 7.20 -15.48
N MET A 249 -4.82 8.21 -14.65
CA MET A 249 -5.23 9.60 -14.92
C MET A 249 -4.52 10.18 -16.15
N TYR A 250 -3.24 9.86 -16.35
CA TYR A 250 -2.50 10.27 -17.56
C TYR A 250 -3.02 9.56 -18.82
N VAL A 251 -3.36 8.27 -18.71
CA VAL A 251 -4.00 7.53 -19.82
C VAL A 251 -5.33 8.16 -20.19
N ALA A 252 -6.16 8.52 -19.20
CA ALA A 252 -7.45 9.16 -19.42
C ALA A 252 -7.33 10.58 -20.01
N THR A 253 -6.28 11.32 -19.65
CA THR A 253 -6.07 12.69 -20.11
C THR A 253 -5.46 12.75 -21.49
N TYR A 254 -4.50 11.87 -21.81
CA TYR A 254 -3.64 12.01 -22.98
C TYR A 254 -3.76 10.88 -24.02
N VAL A 255 -4.34 9.71 -23.66
CA VAL A 255 -4.37 8.53 -24.53
C VAL A 255 -5.80 8.14 -24.92
N ILE A 256 -6.69 7.94 -23.95
CA ILE A 256 -8.04 7.43 -24.17
C ILE A 256 -9.06 8.54 -23.90
N ARG A 257 -9.69 9.04 -24.94
CA ARG A 257 -10.80 10.00 -24.83
C ARG A 257 -12.12 9.29 -25.13
N MET A 258 -13.08 9.39 -24.20
CA MET A 258 -14.41 8.77 -24.35
C MET A 258 -15.48 9.85 -24.58
N GLY A 259 -15.60 10.28 -25.84
CA GLY A 259 -16.53 11.35 -26.21
C GLY A 259 -16.26 12.64 -25.44
N ASP A 260 -17.32 13.25 -24.89
CA ASP A 260 -17.27 14.50 -24.12
C ASP A 260 -17.04 14.29 -22.62
N LEU A 261 -16.74 13.04 -22.18
CA LEU A 261 -16.50 12.76 -20.78
C LEU A 261 -15.22 13.42 -20.27
N SER A 262 -15.24 13.89 -19.01
CA SER A 262 -14.04 14.42 -18.36
C SER A 262 -12.98 13.35 -18.17
N ALA A 263 -11.70 13.74 -18.12
CA ALA A 263 -10.59 12.81 -17.89
C ALA A 263 -10.74 12.08 -16.55
N GLU A 264 -11.33 12.75 -15.55
CA GLU A 264 -11.62 12.19 -14.23
C GLU A 264 -12.68 11.07 -14.33
N THR A 265 -13.73 11.25 -15.13
CA THR A 265 -14.76 10.24 -15.39
C THR A 265 -14.18 9.05 -16.16
N VAL A 266 -13.34 9.32 -17.17
CA VAL A 266 -12.62 8.26 -17.89
C VAL A 266 -11.68 7.49 -16.92
N THR A 267 -10.99 8.18 -16.02
CA THR A 267 -10.15 7.55 -14.97
C THR A 267 -10.97 6.65 -14.06
N LEU A 268 -12.17 7.08 -13.67
CA LEU A 268 -13.09 6.26 -12.88
C LEU A 268 -13.46 4.97 -13.63
N ILE A 269 -13.84 5.08 -14.92
CA ILE A 269 -14.19 3.92 -15.76
C ILE A 269 -13.00 2.96 -15.86
N LEU A 270 -11.80 3.46 -16.19
CA LEU A 270 -10.59 2.65 -16.30
C LEU A 270 -10.26 1.95 -14.97
N SER A 271 -10.35 2.70 -13.86
CA SER A 271 -10.10 2.16 -12.53
C SER A 271 -11.16 1.15 -12.09
N ALA A 272 -12.42 1.33 -12.49
CA ALA A 272 -13.48 0.37 -12.24
C ALA A 272 -13.26 -0.94 -13.01
N ILE A 273 -12.79 -0.87 -14.25
CA ILE A 273 -12.45 -2.03 -15.08
C ILE A 273 -11.31 -2.83 -14.42
N VAL A 274 -10.22 -2.18 -14.08
CA VAL A 274 -9.07 -2.81 -13.40
C VAL A 274 -9.47 -3.32 -12.01
N GLY A 275 -10.17 -2.47 -11.26
CA GLY A 275 -10.61 -2.76 -9.89
C GLY A 275 -11.61 -3.92 -9.83
N GLY A 276 -12.50 -4.05 -10.78
CA GLY A 276 -13.44 -5.17 -10.90
C GLY A 276 -12.70 -6.50 -11.10
N GLY A 277 -11.72 -6.53 -12.01
CA GLY A 277 -10.83 -7.67 -12.18
C GLY A 277 -10.05 -7.99 -10.89
N MET A 278 -9.48 -6.96 -10.25
CA MET A 278 -8.73 -7.09 -9.00
C MET A 278 -9.62 -7.66 -7.86
N PHE A 279 -10.83 -7.15 -7.72
CA PHE A 279 -11.77 -7.64 -6.70
C PHE A 279 -12.12 -9.12 -6.92
N ALA A 280 -12.40 -9.51 -8.16
CA ALA A 280 -12.62 -10.92 -8.51
C ALA A 280 -11.40 -11.79 -8.17
N GLY A 281 -10.18 -11.30 -8.48
CA GLY A 281 -8.93 -11.98 -8.13
C GLY A 281 -8.75 -12.16 -6.62
N ILE A 282 -9.05 -11.14 -5.81
CA ILE A 282 -9.02 -11.22 -4.35
C ILE A 282 -9.97 -12.31 -3.82
N LEU A 283 -11.21 -12.33 -4.31
CA LEU A 283 -12.22 -13.32 -3.88
C LEU A 283 -11.89 -14.75 -4.29
N LEU A 284 -11.28 -14.94 -5.45
CA LEU A 284 -10.90 -16.26 -5.96
C LEU A 284 -9.61 -16.80 -5.31
N SER A 285 -8.69 -15.93 -4.91
CA SER A 285 -7.37 -16.32 -4.39
C SER A 285 -7.42 -17.36 -3.26
N PRO A 286 -8.25 -17.22 -2.20
CA PRO A 286 -8.32 -18.21 -1.12
C PRO A 286 -8.66 -19.60 -1.61
N LYS A 287 -9.62 -19.72 -2.54
CA LYS A 287 -10.03 -21.01 -3.12
C LYS A 287 -8.94 -21.61 -4.01
N LEU A 288 -8.25 -20.75 -4.76
CA LEU A 288 -7.17 -21.17 -5.67
C LEU A 288 -5.97 -21.71 -4.90
N TYR A 289 -5.46 -20.96 -3.90
CA TYR A 289 -4.29 -21.44 -3.18
C TYR A 289 -4.58 -22.60 -2.22
N ALA A 290 -5.81 -22.74 -1.71
CA ALA A 290 -6.21 -23.90 -0.95
C ALA A 290 -6.20 -25.19 -1.81
N LYS A 291 -6.54 -25.08 -3.12
CA LYS A 291 -6.58 -26.22 -4.04
C LYS A 291 -5.23 -26.52 -4.69
N PHE A 292 -4.49 -25.51 -5.11
CA PHE A 292 -3.30 -25.64 -5.95
C PHE A 292 -1.98 -25.30 -5.24
N GLY A 293 -2.04 -24.74 -4.02
CA GLY A 293 -0.90 -24.26 -3.26
C GLY A 293 -0.37 -22.89 -3.72
N TYR A 294 0.33 -22.20 -2.83
CA TYR A 294 0.77 -20.81 -3.06
C TYR A 294 1.71 -20.65 -4.26
N LYS A 295 2.71 -21.51 -4.40
CA LYS A 295 3.69 -21.45 -5.51
C LYS A 295 3.03 -21.49 -6.88
N ARG A 296 2.13 -22.48 -7.11
CA ARG A 296 1.46 -22.63 -8.40
C ARG A 296 0.54 -21.45 -8.69
N VAL A 297 -0.22 -20.98 -7.70
CA VAL A 297 -1.13 -19.85 -7.88
C VAL A 297 -0.35 -18.57 -8.15
N TYR A 298 0.78 -18.34 -7.47
CA TYR A 298 1.63 -17.19 -7.72
C TYR A 298 2.17 -17.18 -9.15
N LEU A 299 2.78 -18.29 -9.59
CA LEU A 299 3.34 -18.42 -10.95
C LEU A 299 2.25 -18.28 -12.03
N THR A 300 1.11 -18.95 -11.86
CA THR A 300 0.00 -18.85 -12.82
C THR A 300 -0.49 -17.40 -12.93
N SER A 301 -0.67 -16.72 -11.79
CA SER A 301 -1.09 -15.31 -11.78
C SER A 301 -0.02 -14.41 -12.42
N ALA A 302 1.29 -14.69 -12.23
CA ALA A 302 2.37 -13.97 -12.88
C ALA A 302 2.28 -14.06 -14.41
N PHE A 303 2.14 -15.28 -14.93
CA PHE A 303 2.05 -15.49 -16.38
C PHE A 303 0.74 -14.97 -16.98
N VAL A 304 -0.40 -15.17 -16.30
CA VAL A 304 -1.69 -14.63 -16.75
C VAL A 304 -1.66 -13.10 -16.76
N GLY A 305 -1.18 -12.48 -15.65
CA GLY A 305 -1.06 -11.03 -15.58
C GLY A 305 -0.15 -10.46 -16.68
N ALA A 306 1.02 -11.07 -16.87
CA ALA A 306 1.96 -10.65 -17.91
C ALA A 306 1.41 -10.83 -19.32
N ALA A 307 0.79 -11.96 -19.60
CA ALA A 307 0.22 -12.25 -20.93
C ALA A 307 -0.92 -11.27 -21.28
N PHE A 308 -1.87 -11.08 -20.36
CA PHE A 308 -3.01 -10.22 -20.63
C PHE A 308 -2.66 -8.74 -20.62
N LEU A 309 -1.87 -8.24 -19.67
CA LEU A 309 -1.42 -6.84 -19.71
C LEU A 309 -0.48 -6.56 -20.87
N GLY A 310 0.41 -7.50 -21.20
CA GLY A 310 1.28 -7.40 -22.37
C GLY A 310 0.48 -7.40 -23.69
N ALA A 311 -0.45 -8.35 -23.87
CA ALA A 311 -1.35 -8.37 -25.01
C ALA A 311 -2.20 -7.09 -25.09
N GLY A 312 -2.69 -6.60 -23.95
CA GLY A 312 -3.42 -5.33 -23.85
C GLY A 312 -2.62 -4.15 -24.38
N PHE A 313 -1.29 -4.11 -24.10
CA PHE A 313 -0.40 -3.09 -24.67
C PHE A 313 -0.38 -3.15 -26.21
N PHE A 314 -0.09 -4.32 -26.77
CA PHE A 314 0.01 -4.46 -28.23
C PHE A 314 -1.33 -4.20 -28.94
N VAL A 315 -2.44 -4.71 -28.39
CA VAL A 315 -3.78 -4.44 -28.94
C VAL A 315 -4.12 -2.95 -28.86
N GLY A 316 -3.74 -2.26 -27.77
CA GLY A 316 -3.98 -0.82 -27.64
C GLY A 316 -3.16 0.01 -28.63
N VAL A 317 -1.86 -0.26 -28.72
CA VAL A 317 -0.92 0.54 -29.54
C VAL A 317 -1.09 0.33 -31.04
N TYR A 318 -1.32 -0.92 -31.47
CA TYR A 318 -1.40 -1.28 -32.88
C TYR A 318 -2.84 -1.47 -33.39
N GLY A 319 -3.82 -1.47 -32.54
CA GLY A 319 -5.22 -1.65 -32.88
C GLY A 319 -6.10 -0.55 -32.30
N ASN A 320 -6.72 -0.82 -31.15
CA ASN A 320 -7.67 0.09 -30.54
C ASN A 320 -7.51 0.07 -29.02
N TYR A 321 -7.28 1.23 -28.42
CA TYR A 321 -7.17 1.38 -26.95
C TYR A 321 -8.42 0.89 -26.20
N TYR A 322 -9.61 1.03 -26.79
CA TYR A 322 -10.84 0.51 -26.17
C TYR A 322 -10.88 -1.03 -26.12
N ALA A 323 -10.42 -1.69 -27.17
CA ALA A 323 -10.33 -3.15 -27.21
C ALA A 323 -9.33 -3.68 -26.16
N SER A 324 -8.28 -2.93 -25.84
CA SER A 324 -7.29 -3.30 -24.84
C SER A 324 -7.85 -3.35 -23.42
N LEU A 325 -8.95 -2.64 -23.13
CA LEU A 325 -9.55 -2.60 -21.79
C LEU A 325 -10.04 -3.98 -21.33
N ALA A 326 -10.51 -4.83 -22.26
CA ALA A 326 -10.90 -6.21 -21.93
C ALA A 326 -9.68 -7.02 -21.43
N PHE A 327 -8.52 -6.84 -22.05
CA PHE A 327 -7.28 -7.49 -21.62
C PHE A 327 -6.80 -6.98 -20.28
N VAL A 328 -6.89 -5.67 -20.06
CA VAL A 328 -6.52 -5.03 -18.79
C VAL A 328 -7.46 -5.49 -17.64
N ALA A 329 -8.76 -5.68 -17.92
CA ALA A 329 -9.71 -6.23 -16.95
C ALA A 329 -9.32 -7.64 -16.49
N ILE A 330 -8.95 -8.52 -17.43
CA ILE A 330 -8.49 -9.88 -17.11
C ILE A 330 -7.13 -9.83 -16.38
N GLY A 331 -6.22 -8.96 -16.80
CA GLY A 331 -4.98 -8.68 -16.06
C GLY A 331 -5.21 -8.24 -14.62
N GLY A 332 -6.33 -7.56 -14.37
CA GLY A 332 -6.80 -7.19 -13.02
C GLY A 332 -6.95 -8.38 -12.07
N LEU A 333 -7.34 -9.57 -12.57
CA LEU A 333 -7.43 -10.79 -11.75
C LEU A 333 -6.06 -11.12 -11.11
N ALA A 334 -4.99 -11.02 -11.89
CA ALA A 334 -3.64 -11.24 -11.38
C ALA A 334 -3.28 -10.19 -10.32
N LEU A 335 -3.62 -8.91 -10.54
CA LEU A 335 -3.41 -7.84 -9.56
C LEU A 335 -4.06 -8.16 -8.21
N GLY A 336 -5.31 -8.66 -8.23
CA GLY A 336 -6.04 -9.07 -7.02
C GLY A 336 -5.35 -10.21 -6.28
N THR A 337 -4.88 -11.22 -7.00
CA THR A 337 -4.14 -12.35 -6.43
C THR A 337 -2.83 -11.90 -5.76
N TYR A 338 -2.08 -11.00 -6.40
CA TYR A 338 -0.85 -10.43 -5.85
C TYR A 338 -1.04 -9.57 -4.59
N ASN A 339 -2.22 -9.03 -4.37
CA ASN A 339 -2.52 -8.30 -3.14
C ASN A 339 -2.75 -9.23 -1.94
N VAL A 340 -3.19 -10.45 -2.15
CA VAL A 340 -3.53 -11.41 -1.09
C VAL A 340 -2.38 -12.37 -0.78
N LEU A 341 -1.75 -12.93 -1.80
CA LEU A 341 -0.77 -14.03 -1.66
C LEU A 341 0.43 -13.78 -0.75
N PRO A 342 1.04 -12.58 -0.70
CA PRO A 342 2.19 -12.36 0.18
C PRO A 342 1.89 -12.60 1.66
N TYR A 343 0.69 -12.29 2.13
CA TYR A 343 0.34 -12.43 3.55
C TYR A 343 0.35 -13.88 4.05
N PRO A 344 -0.37 -14.82 3.44
CA PRO A 344 -0.30 -16.22 3.85
C PRO A 344 1.06 -16.86 3.57
N MET A 345 1.81 -16.45 2.53
CA MET A 345 3.16 -16.94 2.28
C MET A 345 4.15 -16.49 3.36
N VAL A 346 4.03 -15.26 3.86
CA VAL A 346 4.80 -14.79 5.02
C VAL A 346 4.37 -15.54 6.28
N GLY A 347 3.07 -15.79 6.48
CA GLY A 347 2.56 -16.63 7.57
C GLY A 347 3.17 -18.03 7.58
N ASP A 348 3.17 -18.71 6.43
CA ASP A 348 3.82 -20.02 6.28
C ASP A 348 5.34 -19.96 6.57
N SER A 349 5.99 -18.88 6.17
CA SER A 349 7.43 -18.72 6.40
C SER A 349 7.79 -18.57 7.89
N LEU A 350 6.85 -18.23 8.76
CA LEU A 350 7.05 -18.25 10.21
C LEU A 350 7.28 -19.66 10.72
N ASP A 351 6.51 -20.63 10.26
CA ASP A 351 6.68 -22.04 10.66
C ASP A 351 8.04 -22.58 10.17
N TYR A 352 8.48 -22.18 8.96
CA TYR A 352 9.82 -22.50 8.48
C TYR A 352 10.93 -21.88 9.34
N LEU A 353 10.76 -20.63 9.77
CA LEU A 353 11.72 -19.95 10.64
C LEU A 353 11.82 -20.63 12.01
N GLU A 354 10.68 -20.94 12.61
CA GLU A 354 10.57 -21.63 13.90
C GLU A 354 11.20 -23.04 13.81
N TRP A 355 10.91 -23.79 12.74
CA TRP A 355 11.55 -25.07 12.50
C TRP A 355 13.08 -24.99 12.43
N LYS A 356 13.61 -23.92 11.80
CA LYS A 356 15.05 -23.76 11.58
C LYS A 356 15.78 -23.14 12.77
N THR A 357 15.14 -22.29 13.55
CA THR A 357 15.80 -21.48 14.60
C THR A 357 15.24 -21.74 16.01
N GLY A 358 14.16 -22.49 16.14
CA GLY A 358 13.42 -22.62 17.40
C GLY A 358 12.61 -21.39 17.78
N GLN A 359 12.86 -20.23 17.17
CA GLN A 359 12.22 -18.96 17.52
C GLN A 359 11.11 -18.58 16.55
N ARG A 360 9.98 -18.14 17.09
CA ARG A 360 8.84 -17.63 16.30
C ARG A 360 8.82 -16.10 16.34
N MET A 361 9.34 -15.45 15.30
CA MET A 361 9.49 -14.00 15.24
C MET A 361 8.40 -13.34 14.37
N GLU A 362 7.13 -13.44 14.78
CA GLU A 362 5.98 -12.91 13.99
C GLU A 362 6.11 -11.41 13.73
N GLY A 363 6.40 -10.61 14.77
CA GLY A 363 6.50 -9.16 14.65
C GLY A 363 7.54 -8.72 13.63
N VAL A 364 8.71 -9.38 13.58
CA VAL A 364 9.77 -9.09 12.60
C VAL A 364 9.30 -9.39 11.19
N CYS A 365 8.68 -10.55 10.97
CA CYS A 365 8.25 -11.00 9.65
C CYS A 365 7.16 -10.11 9.06
N PHE A 366 6.15 -9.73 9.86
CA PHE A 366 5.11 -8.82 9.40
C PHE A 366 5.61 -7.38 9.24
N SER A 367 6.58 -6.93 10.04
CA SER A 367 7.23 -5.62 9.85
C SER A 367 7.98 -5.55 8.51
N LEU A 368 8.67 -6.63 8.13
CA LEU A 368 9.32 -6.73 6.83
C LEU A 368 8.32 -6.69 5.66
N ASN A 369 7.18 -7.37 5.80
CA ASN A 369 6.12 -7.30 4.79
C ASN A 369 5.52 -5.89 4.69
N SER A 370 5.32 -5.19 5.81
CA SER A 370 4.92 -3.77 5.82
C SER A 370 5.94 -2.87 5.13
N PHE A 371 7.24 -3.09 5.39
CA PHE A 371 8.30 -2.37 4.69
C PHE A 371 8.22 -2.55 3.17
N VAL A 372 8.03 -3.80 2.69
CA VAL A 372 7.86 -4.07 1.25
C VAL A 372 6.63 -3.38 0.68
N THR A 373 5.52 -3.31 1.42
CA THR A 373 4.32 -2.60 1.00
C THR A 373 4.59 -1.09 0.84
N LYS A 374 5.29 -0.48 1.79
CA LYS A 374 5.70 0.95 1.71
C LYS A 374 6.65 1.19 0.54
N PHE A 375 7.61 0.29 0.33
CA PHE A 375 8.52 0.33 -0.81
C PHE A 375 7.77 0.26 -2.15
N ASN A 376 6.78 -0.63 -2.27
CA ASN A 376 5.95 -0.75 -3.46
C ASN A 376 5.12 0.50 -3.73
N ASN A 377 4.55 1.14 -2.69
CA ASN A 377 3.88 2.43 -2.81
C ASN A 377 4.84 3.53 -3.31
N ALA A 378 6.11 3.48 -2.87
CA ALA A 378 7.13 4.39 -3.37
C ALA A 378 7.41 4.16 -4.86
N ILE A 379 7.49 2.90 -5.33
CA ILE A 379 7.62 2.56 -6.76
C ILE A 379 6.47 3.20 -7.55
N GLY A 380 5.23 3.15 -7.06
CA GLY A 380 4.07 3.76 -7.71
C GLY A 380 4.23 5.26 -7.91
N SER A 381 4.55 5.99 -6.85
CA SER A 381 4.64 7.46 -6.90
C SER A 381 5.90 7.98 -7.61
N ILE A 382 7.06 7.37 -7.36
CA ILE A 382 8.33 7.75 -8.00
C ILE A 382 8.37 7.27 -9.45
N GLY A 383 7.90 6.06 -9.70
CA GLY A 383 7.97 5.41 -11.01
C GLY A 383 7.15 6.13 -12.07
N ILE A 384 6.01 6.75 -11.71
CA ILE A 384 5.27 7.58 -12.67
C ILE A 384 6.08 8.80 -13.09
N ALA A 385 6.74 9.49 -12.16
CA ALA A 385 7.54 10.66 -12.48
C ALA A 385 8.78 10.31 -13.34
N ILE A 386 9.47 9.20 -13.02
CA ILE A 386 10.56 8.67 -13.87
C ILE A 386 10.03 8.30 -15.26
N GLY A 387 8.89 7.60 -15.31
CA GLY A 387 8.26 7.18 -16.55
C GLY A 387 7.96 8.38 -17.44
N LEU A 388 7.34 9.43 -16.92
CA LEU A 388 7.02 10.65 -17.67
C LEU A 388 8.28 11.35 -18.19
N MET A 389 9.35 11.41 -17.39
CA MET A 389 10.64 11.96 -17.85
C MET A 389 11.25 11.13 -18.97
N ALA A 390 11.26 9.81 -18.84
CA ALA A 390 11.88 8.90 -19.81
C ALA A 390 11.18 8.91 -21.18
N ILE A 391 9.85 9.10 -21.21
CA ILE A 391 9.06 9.15 -22.45
C ILE A 391 8.99 10.55 -23.07
N GLY A 392 9.67 11.55 -22.51
CA GLY A 392 9.68 12.91 -23.02
C GLY A 392 8.31 13.61 -22.91
N PHE A 393 7.62 13.42 -21.82
CA PHE A 393 6.33 14.07 -21.55
C PHE A 393 6.45 15.60 -21.58
N LYS A 394 5.61 16.25 -22.40
CA LYS A 394 5.53 17.69 -22.48
C LYS A 394 4.45 18.23 -21.56
N GLN A 395 4.85 19.10 -20.64
CA GLN A 395 3.92 19.73 -19.72
C GLN A 395 2.96 20.70 -20.41
N PRO A 396 1.74 20.85 -19.89
CA PRO A 396 0.84 21.93 -20.28
C PRO A 396 1.52 23.32 -20.10
N ILE A 397 1.18 24.24 -20.99
CA ILE A 397 1.61 25.64 -20.90
C ILE A 397 0.66 26.40 -19.99
N GLU A 398 -0.63 26.07 -20.05
CA GLU A 398 -1.68 26.65 -19.24
C GLU A 398 -2.26 25.62 -18.27
N SER A 399 -2.56 26.05 -17.05
CA SER A 399 -3.10 25.20 -16.03
C SER A 399 -4.43 24.55 -16.45
N GLY A 400 -4.45 23.22 -16.42
CA GLY A 400 -5.65 22.43 -16.72
C GLY A 400 -5.98 22.27 -18.19
N VAL A 401 -5.16 22.81 -19.11
CA VAL A 401 -5.32 22.63 -20.57
C VAL A 401 -4.30 21.60 -21.07
N PRO A 402 -4.71 20.34 -21.35
CA PRO A 402 -3.79 19.29 -21.77
C PRO A 402 -3.12 19.62 -23.12
N LEU A 403 -1.79 19.56 -23.15
CA LEU A 403 -1.03 19.72 -24.40
C LEU A 403 -1.04 18.39 -25.17
N PRO A 404 -1.33 18.39 -26.49
CA PRO A 404 -1.24 17.19 -27.30
C PRO A 404 0.15 16.55 -27.21
N GLN A 405 0.20 15.27 -26.91
CA GLN A 405 1.44 14.50 -26.80
C GLN A 405 1.74 13.78 -28.12
N SER A 406 3.03 13.55 -28.40
CA SER A 406 3.43 12.73 -29.56
C SER A 406 2.92 11.30 -29.41
N GLU A 407 2.72 10.58 -30.53
CA GLU A 407 2.32 9.17 -30.48
C GLU A 407 3.28 8.31 -29.63
N GLY A 408 4.59 8.55 -29.70
CA GLY A 408 5.57 7.87 -28.88
C GLY A 408 5.35 8.09 -27.39
N THR A 409 5.04 9.33 -26.97
CA THR A 409 4.74 9.67 -25.58
C THR A 409 3.42 9.03 -25.14
N GLN A 410 2.37 9.02 -25.98
CA GLN A 410 1.09 8.36 -25.68
C GLN A 410 1.27 6.85 -25.48
N ARG A 411 2.03 6.19 -26.37
CA ARG A 411 2.40 4.77 -26.25
C ARG A 411 3.18 4.52 -24.95
N GLY A 412 4.10 5.42 -24.59
CA GLY A 412 4.86 5.35 -23.34
C GLY A 412 3.97 5.48 -22.09
N ILE A 413 3.02 6.44 -22.08
CA ILE A 413 2.04 6.59 -20.99
C ILE A 413 1.21 5.31 -20.85
N PHE A 414 0.76 4.72 -21.96
CA PHE A 414 0.00 3.48 -21.93
C PHE A 414 0.83 2.28 -21.46
N ALA A 415 2.14 2.25 -21.79
CA ALA A 415 3.07 1.25 -21.31
C ALA A 415 3.24 1.26 -19.77
N LEU A 416 3.12 2.42 -19.11
CA LEU A 416 3.18 2.52 -17.65
C LEU A 416 2.04 1.75 -16.96
N VAL A 417 0.88 1.62 -17.62
CA VAL A 417 -0.28 0.89 -17.07
C VAL A 417 -0.28 -0.58 -17.48
N THR A 418 0.36 -0.93 -18.58
CA THR A 418 0.24 -2.25 -19.20
C THR A 418 1.58 -3.00 -19.27
N LEU A 419 2.51 -2.54 -20.09
CA LEU A 419 3.76 -3.27 -20.40
C LEU A 419 4.71 -3.34 -19.20
N ILE A 420 4.90 -2.25 -18.44
CA ILE A 420 5.81 -2.22 -17.30
C ILE A 420 5.33 -3.14 -16.16
N PRO A 421 4.05 -3.12 -15.75
CA PRO A 421 3.53 -4.11 -14.82
C PRO A 421 3.61 -5.55 -15.36
N ALA A 422 3.39 -5.78 -16.65
CA ALA A 422 3.53 -7.09 -17.27
C ALA A 422 4.96 -7.66 -17.12
N ILE A 423 5.97 -6.84 -17.40
CA ILE A 423 7.39 -7.20 -17.20
C ILE A 423 7.66 -7.47 -15.72
N GLY A 424 7.15 -6.63 -14.83
CA GLY A 424 7.28 -6.81 -13.38
C GLY A 424 6.70 -8.14 -12.90
N PHE A 425 5.56 -8.56 -13.42
CA PHE A 425 4.97 -9.86 -13.11
C PHE A 425 5.86 -11.02 -13.58
N LEU A 426 6.40 -10.97 -14.81
CA LEU A 426 7.32 -11.99 -15.31
C LEU A 426 8.57 -12.08 -14.44
N LEU A 427 9.18 -10.95 -14.14
CA LEU A 427 10.40 -10.93 -13.32
C LEU A 427 10.11 -11.38 -11.88
N SER A 428 8.94 -11.09 -11.33
CA SER A 428 8.55 -11.55 -9.98
C SER A 428 8.36 -13.06 -9.88
N ALA A 429 8.14 -13.75 -10.99
CA ALA A 429 8.07 -15.20 -11.03
C ALA A 429 9.43 -15.85 -10.74
N ILE A 430 10.55 -15.18 -11.09
CA ILE A 430 11.90 -15.73 -10.96
C ILE A 430 12.22 -16.18 -9.52
N PRO A 431 12.08 -15.33 -8.49
CA PRO A 431 12.31 -15.79 -7.10
C PRO A 431 11.38 -16.94 -6.70
N ILE A 432 10.15 -16.97 -7.17
CA ILE A 432 9.18 -17.99 -6.80
C ILE A 432 9.47 -19.36 -7.44
N PHE A 433 10.18 -19.42 -8.56
CA PHE A 433 10.67 -20.69 -9.06
C PHE A 433 11.56 -21.41 -8.04
N PHE A 434 12.38 -20.65 -7.29
CA PHE A 434 13.27 -21.15 -6.24
C PHE A 434 12.58 -21.32 -4.87
N TYR A 435 11.28 -20.99 -4.77
CA TYR A 435 10.50 -21.22 -3.56
C TYR A 435 10.25 -22.71 -3.38
N ASP A 436 10.81 -23.29 -2.32
CA ASP A 436 10.86 -24.74 -2.06
C ASP A 436 9.99 -25.17 -0.86
N PHE A 437 9.41 -24.24 -0.10
CA PHE A 437 8.52 -24.54 1.02
C PHE A 437 7.10 -24.83 0.55
N CYS A 438 6.91 -26.00 -0.13
CA CYS A 438 5.62 -26.42 -0.70
C CYS A 438 5.56 -27.96 -0.83
N GLY A 439 4.34 -28.51 -0.97
CA GLY A 439 4.10 -29.95 -1.14
C GLY A 439 4.63 -30.77 0.03
N GLU A 440 5.20 -31.93 -0.25
CA GLU A 440 5.70 -32.91 0.74
C GLU A 440 6.73 -32.30 1.71
N LYS A 441 7.64 -31.45 1.22
CA LYS A 441 8.64 -30.78 2.07
C LYS A 441 8.00 -29.88 3.13
N LYS A 442 6.92 -29.18 2.78
CA LYS A 442 6.16 -28.37 3.74
C LYS A 442 5.48 -29.27 4.78
N GLU A 443 4.83 -30.33 4.34
CA GLU A 443 4.15 -31.28 5.22
C GLU A 443 5.10 -31.95 6.20
N GLN A 444 6.26 -32.37 5.74
CA GLN A 444 7.33 -32.95 6.59
C GLN A 444 7.79 -31.94 7.66
N ILE A 445 8.11 -30.71 7.25
CA ILE A 445 8.56 -29.66 8.18
C ILE A 445 7.47 -29.33 9.22
N LEU A 446 6.22 -29.26 8.81
CA LEU A 446 5.10 -29.01 9.72
C LEU A 446 4.86 -30.17 10.69
N ALA A 447 5.00 -31.41 10.23
CA ALA A 447 4.90 -32.60 11.08
C ALA A 447 6.01 -32.63 12.14
N GLU A 448 7.27 -32.40 11.73
CA GLU A 448 8.39 -32.31 12.65
C GLU A 448 8.23 -31.17 13.67
N LEU A 449 7.76 -30.00 13.19
CA LEU A 449 7.52 -28.86 14.07
C LEU A 449 6.40 -29.16 15.10
N ALA A 450 5.35 -29.86 14.69
CA ALA A 450 4.27 -30.29 15.56
C ALA A 450 4.75 -31.26 16.64
N GLU A 451 5.65 -32.19 16.30
CA GLU A 451 6.26 -33.11 17.26
C GLU A 451 7.16 -32.36 18.26
N ARG A 452 7.97 -31.40 17.80
CA ARG A 452 8.80 -30.55 18.69
C ARG A 452 7.96 -29.73 19.63
N ARG A 453 6.92 -29.04 19.13
CA ARG A 453 5.98 -28.28 19.95
C ARG A 453 5.31 -29.15 21.00
N LYS A 454 4.97 -30.40 20.66
CA LYS A 454 4.39 -31.36 21.58
C LYS A 454 5.39 -31.81 22.64
N ALA A 455 6.63 -32.07 22.29
CA ALA A 455 7.68 -32.43 23.24
C ALA A 455 7.99 -31.29 24.22
N CYS A 456 8.09 -30.05 23.73
CA CYS A 456 8.35 -28.88 24.57
C CYS A 456 7.12 -28.38 25.34
N SER A 457 5.90 -28.82 25.01
CA SER A 457 4.66 -28.41 25.70
C SER A 457 4.56 -28.86 27.17
N VAL A 458 5.51 -29.65 27.65
CA VAL A 458 5.63 -30.04 29.07
C VAL A 458 6.05 -28.84 29.92
N PHE A 459 6.77 -27.90 29.35
CA PHE A 459 7.18 -26.67 30.03
C PHE A 459 6.03 -25.65 30.05
N LYS A 460 5.67 -25.18 31.22
CA LYS A 460 4.56 -24.21 31.43
C LYS A 460 4.99 -22.75 31.30
N ASN A 461 6.31 -22.48 31.38
CA ASN A 461 6.90 -21.16 31.25
C ASN A 461 7.32 -20.93 29.80
N ASN A 462 6.99 -19.77 29.24
CA ASN A 462 7.35 -19.42 27.85
C ASN A 462 8.87 -19.41 27.63
N GLU A 463 9.66 -18.93 28.59
CA GLU A 463 11.13 -18.92 28.49
C GLU A 463 11.71 -20.33 28.37
N GLU A 464 11.24 -21.27 29.21
CA GLU A 464 11.68 -22.68 29.17
C GLU A 464 11.23 -23.38 27.87
N PHE A 465 10.02 -23.05 27.39
CA PHE A 465 9.52 -23.56 26.12
C PHE A 465 10.39 -23.08 24.94
N ASP A 466 10.71 -21.78 24.91
CA ASP A 466 11.54 -21.18 23.84
C ASP A 466 12.96 -21.78 23.84
N VAL A 467 13.58 -21.97 25.03
CA VAL A 467 14.89 -22.63 25.15
C VAL A 467 14.83 -24.08 24.64
N CYS A 468 13.81 -24.85 25.01
CA CYS A 468 13.62 -26.22 24.54
C CYS A 468 13.49 -26.29 23.01
N MET A 469 12.77 -25.33 22.41
CA MET A 469 12.59 -25.26 20.94
C MET A 469 13.89 -24.88 20.22
N GLU A 470 14.71 -24.01 20.83
CA GLU A 470 16.04 -23.64 20.30
C GLU A 470 17.00 -24.82 20.34
N GLU A 471 17.15 -25.50 21.48
CA GLU A 471 18.01 -26.68 21.62
C GLU A 471 17.61 -27.79 20.64
N ALA A 472 16.29 -28.04 20.48
CA ALA A 472 15.78 -29.02 19.52
C ALA A 472 16.04 -28.61 18.04
N ALA A 473 16.19 -27.34 17.74
CA ALA A 473 16.55 -26.85 16.41
C ALA A 473 18.06 -26.98 16.15
N GLU A 474 18.90 -26.68 17.15
CA GLU A 474 20.36 -26.77 17.07
C GLU A 474 20.84 -28.24 16.96
N ALA A 475 20.29 -29.14 17.74
CA ALA A 475 20.60 -30.57 17.70
C ALA A 475 20.40 -31.21 16.30
N LYS A 476 19.49 -30.63 15.49
CA LYS A 476 19.25 -31.09 14.11
C LYS A 476 20.13 -30.41 13.08
N ALA A 477 20.67 -29.24 13.36
CA ALA A 477 21.57 -28.54 12.46
C ALA A 477 22.98 -29.18 12.49
N GLU A 478 23.31 -29.95 13.54
CA GLU A 478 24.57 -30.66 13.73
C GLU A 478 24.56 -32.10 13.14
N ASN A 479 23.37 -32.65 12.86
CA ASN A 479 23.20 -33.95 12.18
C ASN A 479 22.83 -33.75 10.69
#